data_e42628bcd01a7baf1ee75a05cba8d7fd
#
_entry.id   e42628bcd01a7baf1ee75a05cba8d7fd
#
_cell.length_a   1.000
_cell.length_b   1.000
_cell.length_c   1.000
_cell.angle_alpha   90.00
_cell.angle_beta   90.00
_cell.angle_gamma   90.00
#
_symmetry.space_group_name_H-M   'P 1'
#
loop_
_entity.id
_entity.type
_entity.pdbx_description
1 polymer ?
#
loop_
_entity_poly.entity_id
_entity_poly.type
_entity_poly.pdbx_seq_one_letter_code
_entity_poly.pdbx_strand_id
1 'polypeptide(L)'
;MSSIPSYMLYGETHDFPDVLHCERIHDRAKGLDWKISPHRHGQLHQIFFIYKGYVKFSLDTQSFEFSQPTLLNVPAFHVHGFHFSPDTQGYVLSCPTRVIETLSGHEKDICSVIQTAVNIEPVPIVHTVFDQIYSEFQHETTARTPMLRSFLLNLLCLIARHTVVKARVSDKTGLFHRFERLLIAQPERALNITQIARELGTSRARLHRACHAATGQSAQRIAMQIKMQEAKRRLAYTREPASQIAYRLGFEDPSYFSKVFRTHAGVSPSQYRRRYVSA
;
A
#
# COMPACT_ATOMS: atom_id res chain seq x y z
N MET A 1 -1.70 -24.37 -1.04
CA MET A 1 -1.56 -23.12 -0.26
C MET A 1 -2.17 -22.02 -1.08
N SER A 2 -3.28 -21.44 -0.65
CA SER A 2 -3.95 -20.34 -1.35
C SER A 2 -3.04 -19.12 -1.38
N SER A 3 -2.84 -18.54 -2.55
CA SER A 3 -2.08 -17.28 -2.68
C SER A 3 -2.81 -16.16 -1.93
N ILE A 4 -2.08 -15.40 -1.12
CA ILE A 4 -2.63 -14.22 -0.45
C ILE A 4 -3.06 -13.22 -1.53
N PRO A 5 -4.33 -12.82 -1.58
CA PRO A 5 -4.79 -11.87 -2.58
C PRO A 5 -4.15 -10.50 -2.37
N SER A 6 -3.89 -9.79 -3.47
CA SER A 6 -3.40 -8.41 -3.47
C SER A 6 -4.44 -7.54 -4.15
N TYR A 7 -4.98 -6.57 -3.42
CA TYR A 7 -6.02 -5.66 -3.90
C TYR A 7 -5.46 -4.25 -4.14
N MET A 8 -6.05 -3.51 -5.05
CA MET A 8 -5.75 -2.08 -5.24
C MET A 8 -6.51 -1.24 -4.22
N LEU A 9 -7.81 -1.33 -4.11
CA LEU A 9 -8.59 -0.79 -3.00
C LEU A 9 -9.51 -1.87 -2.42
N TYR A 10 -10.43 -2.44 -3.18
CA TYR A 10 -11.43 -3.44 -2.76
C TYR A 10 -11.54 -4.62 -3.72
N GLY A 11 -10.46 -5.04 -4.36
CA GLY A 11 -10.53 -5.96 -5.49
C GLY A 11 -10.96 -5.25 -6.78
N GLU A 12 -11.10 -3.94 -6.75
CA GLU A 12 -11.42 -3.14 -7.92
C GLU A 12 -10.20 -2.97 -8.81
N THR A 13 -10.45 -2.97 -10.11
CA THR A 13 -9.42 -2.79 -11.15
C THR A 13 -9.19 -1.33 -11.51
N HIS A 14 -9.86 -0.39 -10.82
CA HIS A 14 -9.84 1.03 -11.14
C HIS A 14 -8.86 1.82 -10.29
N ASP A 15 -8.38 2.90 -10.88
CA ASP A 15 -7.41 3.80 -10.30
C ASP A 15 -7.96 4.54 -9.08
N PHE A 16 -7.05 4.88 -8.19
CA PHE A 16 -7.34 5.70 -7.03
C PHE A 16 -7.54 7.16 -7.49
N PRO A 17 -8.78 7.66 -7.55
CA PRO A 17 -9.06 8.93 -8.24
C PRO A 17 -8.71 10.16 -7.42
N ASP A 18 -8.38 10.00 -6.13
CA ASP A 18 -8.25 11.11 -5.18
C ASP A 18 -6.94 11.07 -4.40
N VAL A 19 -6.71 12.06 -3.54
CA VAL A 19 -5.60 12.14 -2.59
C VAL A 19 -5.64 10.99 -1.59
N LEU A 20 -6.85 10.69 -1.11
CA LEU A 20 -7.15 9.63 -0.16
C LEU A 20 -8.60 9.16 -0.34
N HIS A 21 -8.90 8.00 0.22
CA HIS A 21 -10.26 7.50 0.40
C HIS A 21 -10.52 7.33 1.89
N CYS A 22 -11.66 7.82 2.36
CA CYS A 22 -12.06 7.68 3.75
C CYS A 22 -13.51 7.19 3.85
N GLU A 23 -13.73 6.14 4.63
CA GLU A 23 -15.05 5.55 4.83
C GLU A 23 -15.20 5.06 6.27
N ARG A 24 -16.44 4.81 6.68
CA ARG A 24 -16.73 4.18 7.96
C ARG A 24 -16.47 2.67 7.91
N ILE A 25 -15.90 2.11 8.97
CA ILE A 25 -15.67 0.68 9.08
C ILE A 25 -16.98 -0.11 8.95
N HIS A 26 -18.07 0.40 9.50
CA HIS A 26 -19.40 -0.18 9.37
C HIS A 26 -19.79 -0.40 7.90
N ASP A 27 -19.63 0.62 7.07
CA ASP A 27 -20.05 0.58 5.67
C ASP A 27 -19.18 -0.41 4.87
N ARG A 28 -17.90 -0.48 5.22
CA ARG A 28 -16.95 -1.43 4.65
C ARG A 28 -17.21 -2.88 5.05
N ALA A 29 -17.46 -3.15 6.31
CA ALA A 29 -17.46 -4.50 6.86
C ALA A 29 -18.83 -5.20 6.81
N LYS A 30 -19.93 -4.42 6.83
CA LYS A 30 -21.29 -4.95 6.85
C LYS A 30 -21.59 -5.90 5.68
N GLY A 31 -21.14 -5.57 4.47
CA GLY A 31 -21.32 -6.40 3.27
C GLY A 31 -20.42 -7.64 3.22
N LEU A 32 -19.46 -7.76 4.13
CA LEU A 32 -18.47 -8.84 4.21
C LEU A 32 -18.63 -9.69 5.47
N ASP A 33 -19.82 -9.71 6.06
CA ASP A 33 -20.10 -10.42 7.31
C ASP A 33 -19.10 -10.06 8.44
N TRP A 34 -18.74 -8.77 8.52
CA TRP A 34 -17.79 -8.21 9.50
C TRP A 34 -16.39 -8.82 9.45
N LYS A 35 -16.07 -9.55 8.38
CA LYS A 35 -14.80 -10.23 8.21
C LYS A 35 -14.11 -9.81 6.92
N ILE A 36 -12.93 -9.19 7.07
CA ILE A 36 -12.04 -8.88 5.94
C ILE A 36 -10.93 -9.92 5.95
N SER A 37 -10.93 -10.81 4.97
CA SER A 37 -9.94 -11.87 4.83
C SER A 37 -8.53 -11.31 4.66
N PRO A 38 -7.47 -12.01 5.10
CA PRO A 38 -6.09 -11.58 4.93
C PRO A 38 -5.77 -11.25 3.47
N HIS A 39 -5.31 -10.02 3.24
CA HIS A 39 -4.96 -9.47 1.94
C HIS A 39 -3.86 -8.42 2.09
N ARG A 40 -3.37 -7.89 0.99
CA ARG A 40 -2.39 -6.79 0.99
C ARG A 40 -2.64 -5.81 -0.13
N HIS A 41 -2.18 -4.59 0.06
CA HIS A 41 -2.15 -3.55 -0.96
C HIS A 41 -0.71 -3.25 -1.36
N GLY A 42 -0.44 -3.16 -2.68
CA GLY A 42 0.91 -2.92 -3.19
C GLY A 42 1.32 -1.45 -3.20
N GLN A 43 0.37 -0.52 -3.12
CA GLN A 43 0.64 0.93 -3.24
C GLN A 43 -0.24 1.78 -2.33
N LEU A 44 -1.05 1.15 -1.47
CA LEU A 44 -1.88 1.86 -0.52
C LEU A 44 -1.35 1.70 0.89
N HIS A 45 -1.29 2.82 1.57
CA HIS A 45 -1.11 2.93 3.00
C HIS A 45 -2.49 3.05 3.62
N GLN A 46 -2.76 2.30 4.68
CA GLN A 46 -4.04 2.35 5.37
C GLN A 46 -3.88 2.73 6.82
N ILE A 47 -4.81 3.54 7.32
CA ILE A 47 -4.87 3.94 8.71
C ILE A 47 -6.30 3.66 9.18
N PHE A 48 -6.42 2.82 10.21
CA PHE A 48 -7.70 2.47 10.83
C PHE A 48 -7.80 3.15 12.19
N PHE A 49 -8.87 3.87 12.41
CA PHE A 49 -9.21 4.40 13.71
C PHE A 49 -10.50 3.72 14.21
N ILE A 50 -10.38 2.89 15.23
CA ILE A 50 -11.48 2.19 15.86
C ILE A 50 -11.72 2.83 17.22
N TYR A 51 -12.89 3.41 17.47
CA TYR A 51 -13.20 4.08 18.74
C TYR A 51 -14.27 3.37 19.54
N LYS A 52 -14.95 2.36 18.97
CA LYS A 52 -15.92 1.50 19.67
C LYS A 52 -15.99 0.12 19.02
N GLY A 53 -16.32 -0.89 19.82
CA GLY A 53 -16.48 -2.27 19.40
C GLY A 53 -15.23 -3.10 19.65
N TYR A 54 -15.32 -4.38 19.26
CA TYR A 54 -14.22 -5.34 19.36
C TYR A 54 -13.66 -5.62 17.97
N VAL A 55 -12.34 -5.69 17.86
CA VAL A 55 -11.66 -6.06 16.63
C VAL A 55 -10.56 -7.09 16.89
N LYS A 56 -10.59 -8.16 16.10
CA LYS A 56 -9.45 -9.05 15.93
C LYS A 56 -8.73 -8.66 14.64
N PHE A 57 -7.47 -8.27 14.77
CA PHE A 57 -6.62 -7.78 13.69
C PHE A 57 -5.46 -8.73 13.46
N SER A 58 -5.28 -9.17 12.23
CA SER A 58 -4.10 -9.93 11.81
C SER A 58 -3.16 -9.04 11.00
N LEU A 59 -1.88 -9.06 11.32
CA LEU A 59 -0.83 -8.35 10.61
C LEU A 59 0.35 -9.30 10.37
N ASP A 60 0.60 -9.63 9.10
CA ASP A 60 1.58 -10.61 8.67
C ASP A 60 1.37 -11.96 9.39
N THR A 61 2.22 -12.31 10.35
CA THR A 61 2.14 -13.56 11.13
C THR A 61 1.62 -13.36 12.54
N GLN A 62 1.24 -12.14 12.91
CA GLN A 62 0.78 -11.79 14.26
C GLN A 62 -0.71 -11.54 14.29
N SER A 63 -1.34 -11.80 15.44
CA SER A 63 -2.75 -11.50 15.69
C SER A 63 -2.89 -10.68 16.95
N PHE A 64 -3.75 -9.67 16.90
CA PHE A 64 -4.01 -8.73 17.97
C PHE A 64 -5.52 -8.64 18.21
N GLU A 65 -5.91 -8.33 19.42
CA GLU A 65 -7.31 -8.14 19.81
C GLU A 65 -7.46 -6.84 20.60
N PHE A 66 -8.44 -6.04 20.23
CA PHE A 66 -8.68 -4.74 20.85
C PHE A 66 -10.18 -4.58 21.17
N SER A 67 -10.47 -4.07 22.34
CA SER A 67 -11.81 -3.65 22.79
C SER A 67 -11.86 -2.20 23.27
N GLN A 68 -10.74 -1.49 23.12
CA GLN A 68 -10.57 -0.09 23.47
C GLN A 68 -10.20 0.74 22.24
N PRO A 69 -10.33 2.07 22.27
CA PRO A 69 -9.95 2.91 21.15
C PRO A 69 -8.53 2.63 20.65
N THR A 70 -8.39 2.43 19.38
CA THR A 70 -7.15 1.96 18.75
C THR A 70 -6.93 2.64 17.41
N LEU A 71 -5.70 3.08 17.15
CA LEU A 71 -5.24 3.58 15.87
C LEU A 71 -4.22 2.59 15.28
N LEU A 72 -4.54 2.03 14.13
CA LEU A 72 -3.69 1.06 13.43
C LEU A 72 -3.11 1.72 12.19
N ASN A 73 -1.80 1.77 12.09
CA ASN A 73 -1.07 2.24 10.94
C ASN A 73 -0.53 1.03 10.17
N VAL A 74 -1.03 0.83 8.95
CA VAL A 74 -0.73 -0.33 8.11
C VAL A 74 -0.09 0.15 6.80
N PRO A 75 1.25 0.15 6.72
CA PRO A 75 1.95 0.48 5.49
C PRO A 75 1.62 -0.48 4.34
N ALA A 76 1.86 -0.02 3.11
CA ALA A 76 1.76 -0.87 1.93
C ALA A 76 2.55 -2.18 2.10
N PHE A 77 2.13 -3.22 1.41
CA PHE A 77 2.72 -4.57 1.36
C PHE A 77 2.51 -5.45 2.60
N HIS A 78 2.10 -4.91 3.75
CA HIS A 78 1.74 -5.74 4.91
C HIS A 78 0.47 -6.54 4.63
N VAL A 79 0.52 -7.85 4.91
CA VAL A 79 -0.66 -8.72 4.87
C VAL A 79 -1.48 -8.44 6.12
N HIS A 80 -2.73 -8.05 5.93
CA HIS A 80 -3.60 -7.73 7.05
C HIS A 80 -5.02 -8.22 6.81
N GLY A 81 -5.73 -8.47 7.90
CA GLY A 81 -7.12 -8.90 7.90
C GLY A 81 -7.80 -8.53 9.20
N PHE A 82 -9.12 -8.49 9.16
CA PHE A 82 -9.93 -8.04 10.29
C PHE A 82 -11.12 -8.96 10.52
N HIS A 83 -11.51 -9.04 11.78
CA HIS A 83 -12.81 -9.51 12.20
C HIS A 83 -13.36 -8.51 13.20
N PHE A 84 -14.39 -7.79 12.84
CA PHE A 84 -15.03 -6.76 13.64
C PHE A 84 -16.28 -7.31 14.32
N SER A 85 -16.62 -6.79 15.52
CA SER A 85 -17.98 -6.96 16.05
C SER A 85 -18.98 -6.08 15.29
N PRO A 86 -20.26 -6.49 15.20
CA PRO A 86 -21.30 -5.72 14.46
C PRO A 86 -21.53 -4.29 14.97
N ASP A 87 -21.16 -4.00 16.20
CA ASP A 87 -21.26 -2.68 16.83
C ASP A 87 -20.00 -1.82 16.66
N THR A 88 -19.01 -2.30 15.89
CA THR A 88 -17.75 -1.59 15.66
C THR A 88 -18.00 -0.26 14.93
N GLN A 89 -17.43 0.81 15.52
CA GLN A 89 -17.45 2.15 14.96
C GLN A 89 -16.02 2.65 14.77
N GLY A 90 -15.79 3.27 13.66
CA GLY A 90 -14.47 3.76 13.28
C GLY A 90 -14.39 4.17 11.82
N TYR A 91 -13.20 4.53 11.42
CA TYR A 91 -12.86 4.96 10.07
C TYR A 91 -11.72 4.11 9.52
N VAL A 92 -11.74 3.91 8.21
CA VAL A 92 -10.57 3.49 7.45
C VAL A 92 -10.22 4.56 6.43
N LEU A 93 -8.98 4.98 6.48
CA LEU A 93 -8.37 5.88 5.51
C LEU A 93 -7.39 5.07 4.67
N SER A 94 -7.53 5.14 3.36
CA SER A 94 -6.60 4.54 2.41
C SER A 94 -6.00 5.66 1.55
N CYS A 95 -4.69 5.72 1.42
CA CYS A 95 -4.05 6.69 0.54
C CYS A 95 -2.88 6.07 -0.22
N PRO A 96 -2.63 6.51 -1.47
CA PRO A 96 -1.46 6.07 -2.21
C PRO A 96 -0.17 6.45 -1.47
N THR A 97 0.77 5.51 -1.34
CA THR A 97 2.06 5.74 -0.66
C THR A 97 2.78 6.97 -1.21
N ARG A 98 2.71 7.21 -2.52
CA ARG A 98 3.28 8.40 -3.19
C ARG A 98 2.74 9.73 -2.66
N VAL A 99 1.46 9.76 -2.21
CA VAL A 99 0.87 10.98 -1.65
C VAL A 99 1.53 11.30 -0.32
N ILE A 100 1.73 10.28 0.53
CA ILE A 100 2.43 10.45 1.81
C ILE A 100 3.89 10.85 1.57
N GLU A 101 4.59 10.21 0.64
CA GLU A 101 5.96 10.56 0.27
C GLU A 101 6.08 12.02 -0.19
N THR A 102 5.12 12.48 -1.00
CA THR A 102 5.08 13.88 -1.46
C THR A 102 4.82 14.85 -0.31
N LEU A 103 3.90 14.51 0.60
CA LEU A 103 3.53 15.35 1.74
C LEU A 103 4.63 15.38 2.80
N SER A 104 5.30 14.25 3.03
CA SER A 104 6.38 14.14 4.02
C SER A 104 7.65 14.88 3.59
N GLY A 105 7.85 15.11 2.30
CA GLY A 105 9.07 15.72 1.80
C GLY A 105 10.30 14.91 2.25
N HIS A 106 11.21 15.58 3.00
CA HIS A 106 12.39 14.94 3.57
C HIS A 106 12.32 14.76 5.10
N GLU A 107 11.15 14.98 5.70
CA GLU A 107 10.93 14.83 7.14
C GLU A 107 11.02 13.36 7.57
N LYS A 108 12.13 13.00 8.22
CA LYS A 108 12.46 11.61 8.57
C LYS A 108 11.41 10.96 9.46
N ASP A 109 10.84 11.71 10.38
CA ASP A 109 9.86 11.19 11.34
C ASP A 109 8.56 10.79 10.63
N ILE A 110 8.10 11.59 9.67
CA ILE A 110 6.91 11.27 8.87
C ILE A 110 7.24 10.14 7.88
N CYS A 111 8.43 10.15 7.26
CA CYS A 111 8.88 9.06 6.41
C CYS A 111 8.93 7.71 7.15
N SER A 112 9.16 7.71 8.46
CA SER A 112 9.12 6.49 9.27
C SER A 112 7.72 5.89 9.39
N VAL A 113 6.67 6.71 9.36
CA VAL A 113 5.27 6.26 9.46
C VAL A 113 4.89 5.33 8.31
N ILE A 114 5.33 5.64 7.09
CA ILE A 114 5.06 4.79 5.91
C ILE A 114 5.86 3.48 5.89
N GLN A 115 6.77 3.30 6.84
CA GLN A 115 7.66 2.14 6.90
C GLN A 115 7.36 1.22 8.08
N THR A 116 6.55 1.67 9.03
CA THR A 116 6.38 0.98 10.30
C THR A 116 4.91 0.72 10.58
N ALA A 117 4.53 -0.55 10.58
CA ALA A 117 3.21 -0.94 11.06
C ALA A 117 3.17 -0.81 12.58
N VAL A 118 2.21 -0.06 13.08
CA VAL A 118 2.06 0.21 14.51
C VAL A 118 0.62 0.19 14.97
N ASN A 119 0.46 -0.18 16.23
CA ASN A 119 -0.73 0.03 17.01
C ASN A 119 -0.47 1.15 18.02
N ILE A 120 -1.31 2.16 18.04
CA ILE A 120 -1.16 3.36 18.87
C ILE A 120 -2.45 3.54 19.67
N GLU A 121 -2.30 3.86 20.95
CA GLU A 121 -3.40 4.41 21.73
C GLU A 121 -3.70 5.83 21.21
N PRO A 122 -4.90 6.10 20.68
CA PRO A 122 -5.18 7.36 20.03
C PRO A 122 -5.36 8.48 21.06
N VAL A 123 -4.76 9.63 20.78
CA VAL A 123 -5.04 10.86 21.52
C VAL A 123 -6.38 11.45 21.08
N PRO A 124 -7.12 12.18 21.95
CA PRO A 124 -8.48 12.67 21.67
C PRO A 124 -8.63 13.42 20.33
N ILE A 125 -7.62 14.18 19.94
CA ILE A 125 -7.64 14.96 18.69
C ILE A 125 -7.72 14.07 17.42
N VAL A 126 -7.33 12.79 17.49
CA VAL A 126 -7.39 11.86 16.35
C VAL A 126 -8.83 11.70 15.85
N HIS A 127 -9.82 11.64 16.75
CA HIS A 127 -11.22 11.55 16.36
C HIS A 127 -11.65 12.76 15.54
N THR A 128 -11.37 13.97 16.04
CA THR A 128 -11.69 15.21 15.33
C THR A 128 -11.04 15.27 13.95
N VAL A 129 -9.78 14.82 13.83
CA VAL A 129 -9.07 14.81 12.53
C VAL A 129 -9.74 13.84 11.56
N PHE A 130 -10.17 12.65 12.01
CA PHE A 130 -10.89 11.71 11.16
C PHE A 130 -12.26 12.22 10.75
N ASP A 131 -13.00 12.86 11.64
CA ASP A 131 -14.29 13.48 11.33
C ASP A 131 -14.14 14.58 10.26
N GLN A 132 -13.10 15.42 10.37
CA GLN A 132 -12.78 16.43 9.36
C GLN A 132 -12.41 15.81 8.02
N ILE A 133 -11.56 14.78 8.00
CA ILE A 133 -11.18 14.06 6.78
C ILE A 133 -12.43 13.45 6.13
N TYR A 134 -13.25 12.76 6.91
CA TYR A 134 -14.44 12.09 6.41
C TYR A 134 -15.45 13.11 5.84
N SER A 135 -15.72 14.19 6.57
CA SER A 135 -16.60 15.25 6.11
C SER A 135 -16.12 15.91 4.82
N GLU A 136 -14.83 16.26 4.74
CA GLU A 136 -14.25 16.87 3.54
C GLU A 136 -14.24 15.89 2.36
N PHE A 137 -14.04 14.59 2.62
CA PHE A 137 -14.05 13.57 1.59
C PHE A 137 -15.43 13.36 0.97
N GLN A 138 -16.51 13.48 1.76
CA GLN A 138 -17.90 13.26 1.31
C GLN A 138 -18.44 14.39 0.44
N HIS A 139 -17.84 15.59 0.46
CA HIS A 139 -18.37 16.76 -0.23
C HIS A 139 -17.34 17.31 -1.23
N GLU A 140 -17.85 17.76 -2.38
CA GLU A 140 -17.05 18.51 -3.35
C GLU A 140 -17.08 20.00 -2.97
N THR A 141 -16.04 20.43 -2.25
CA THR A 141 -15.88 21.80 -1.77
C THR A 141 -14.74 22.52 -2.49
N THR A 142 -14.76 23.86 -2.45
CA THR A 142 -13.61 24.64 -2.92
C THR A 142 -12.38 24.32 -2.09
N ALA A 143 -11.23 24.15 -2.74
CA ALA A 143 -9.96 23.78 -2.12
C ALA A 143 -9.94 22.41 -1.40
N ARG A 144 -10.85 21.48 -1.75
CA ARG A 144 -10.96 20.14 -1.17
C ARG A 144 -9.63 19.38 -1.18
N THR A 145 -8.94 19.31 -2.30
CA THR A 145 -7.67 18.61 -2.42
C THR A 145 -6.58 19.13 -1.45
N PRO A 146 -6.27 20.42 -1.36
CA PRO A 146 -5.32 20.92 -0.37
C PRO A 146 -5.81 20.74 1.08
N MET A 147 -7.11 20.80 1.37
CA MET A 147 -7.65 20.52 2.70
C MET A 147 -7.43 19.05 3.09
N LEU A 148 -7.77 18.11 2.24
CA LEU A 148 -7.51 16.67 2.50
C LEU A 148 -6.01 16.39 2.70
N ARG A 149 -5.13 17.05 1.94
CA ARG A 149 -3.67 16.93 2.14
C ARG A 149 -3.22 17.47 3.49
N SER A 150 -3.78 18.62 3.91
CA SER A 150 -3.47 19.23 5.21
C SER A 150 -3.88 18.34 6.37
N PHE A 151 -5.10 17.80 6.34
CA PHE A 151 -5.58 16.87 7.37
C PHE A 151 -4.79 15.56 7.39
N LEU A 152 -4.45 15.01 6.22
CA LEU A 152 -3.62 13.83 6.13
C LEU A 152 -2.24 14.09 6.75
N LEU A 153 -1.59 15.21 6.43
CA LEU A 153 -0.30 15.56 7.01
C LEU A 153 -0.40 15.73 8.53
N ASN A 154 -1.46 16.37 9.02
CA ASN A 154 -1.72 16.47 10.45
C ASN A 154 -1.81 15.07 11.12
N LEU A 155 -2.58 14.15 10.53
CA LEU A 155 -2.71 12.78 11.03
C LEU A 155 -1.37 12.05 11.05
N LEU A 156 -0.57 12.18 9.99
CA LEU A 156 0.78 11.57 9.91
C LEU A 156 1.71 12.13 11.00
N CYS A 157 1.66 13.44 11.26
CA CYS A 157 2.42 14.06 12.35
C CYS A 157 1.98 13.53 13.74
N LEU A 158 0.68 13.34 13.96
CA LEU A 158 0.16 12.76 15.19
C LEU A 158 0.65 11.32 15.36
N ILE A 159 0.61 10.51 14.31
CA ILE A 159 1.14 9.15 14.32
C ILE A 159 2.63 9.17 14.64
N ALA A 160 3.42 10.00 13.95
CA ALA A 160 4.87 10.10 14.18
C ALA A 160 5.22 10.47 15.63
N ARG A 161 4.50 11.44 16.22
CA ARG A 161 4.71 11.88 17.61
C ARG A 161 4.40 10.80 18.65
N HIS A 162 3.43 9.94 18.38
CA HIS A 162 2.95 8.92 19.33
C HIS A 162 3.46 7.52 18.98
N THR A 163 4.19 7.38 17.90
CA THR A 163 4.93 6.16 17.60
C THR A 163 6.16 6.11 18.50
N VAL A 164 5.98 5.76 19.74
CA VAL A 164 7.10 5.29 20.56
C VAL A 164 7.59 4.04 19.85
N VAL A 165 8.80 4.14 19.29
CA VAL A 165 9.45 3.08 18.52
C VAL A 165 9.55 1.80 19.36
N LYS A 166 8.48 1.05 19.47
CA LYS A 166 8.47 -0.37 19.79
C LYS A 166 8.55 -1.18 18.50
N ALA A 167 9.30 -0.68 17.53
CA ALA A 167 9.62 -1.42 16.33
C ALA A 167 10.74 -2.44 16.61
N ARG A 168 10.44 -3.46 17.35
CA ARG A 168 11.10 -4.75 17.15
C ARG A 168 10.24 -5.56 16.19
N VAL A 169 10.04 -5.03 15.00
CA VAL A 169 9.67 -5.87 13.85
C VAL A 169 10.85 -6.80 13.59
N SER A 170 10.59 -8.09 13.62
CA SER A 170 11.57 -9.13 13.33
C SER A 170 12.39 -8.75 12.10
N ASP A 171 13.70 -8.83 12.18
CA ASP A 171 14.71 -8.54 11.12
C ASP A 171 14.43 -9.22 9.76
N LYS A 172 13.54 -10.20 9.73
CA LYS A 172 13.13 -10.96 8.54
C LYS A 172 12.18 -10.16 7.61
N THR A 173 11.29 -9.34 8.16
CA THR A 173 10.39 -8.47 7.38
C THR A 173 11.10 -7.21 6.89
N GLY A 174 12.05 -6.69 7.65
CA GLY A 174 12.80 -5.49 7.28
C GLY A 174 13.58 -5.61 5.96
N LEU A 175 14.18 -6.77 5.68
CA LEU A 175 14.91 -7.00 4.43
C LEU A 175 13.97 -7.05 3.21
N PHE A 176 12.82 -7.70 3.35
CA PHE A 176 11.83 -7.76 2.28
C PHE A 176 11.30 -6.36 1.92
N HIS A 177 10.92 -5.56 2.92
CA HIS A 177 10.45 -4.19 2.68
C HIS A 177 11.53 -3.26 2.11
N ARG A 178 12.79 -3.41 2.52
CA ARG A 178 13.92 -2.68 1.92
C ARG A 178 14.09 -3.04 0.45
N PHE A 179 13.91 -4.31 0.10
CA PHE A 179 13.95 -4.79 -1.27
C PHE A 179 12.80 -4.19 -2.11
N GLU A 180 11.57 -4.23 -1.62
CA GLU A 180 10.42 -3.65 -2.33
C GLU A 180 10.56 -2.15 -2.53
N ARG A 181 10.95 -1.41 -1.50
CA ARG A 181 11.20 0.05 -1.61
C ARG A 181 12.24 0.39 -2.66
N LEU A 182 13.33 -0.36 -2.70
CA LEU A 182 14.38 -0.15 -3.71
C LEU A 182 13.84 -0.33 -5.14
N LEU A 183 13.01 -1.35 -5.35
CA LEU A 183 12.41 -1.62 -6.66
C LEU A 183 11.36 -0.58 -7.06
N ILE A 184 10.57 -0.10 -6.10
CA ILE A 184 9.56 0.93 -6.34
C ILE A 184 10.22 2.28 -6.64
N ALA A 185 11.30 2.61 -5.92
CA ALA A 185 12.06 3.85 -6.13
C ALA A 185 12.83 3.87 -7.46
N GLN A 186 13.19 2.70 -7.99
CA GLN A 186 13.99 2.55 -9.22
C GLN A 186 13.35 1.53 -10.17
N PRO A 187 12.17 1.80 -10.73
CA PRO A 187 11.44 0.86 -11.59
C PRO A 187 12.15 0.59 -12.92
N GLU A 188 13.00 1.53 -13.39
CA GLU A 188 13.82 1.41 -14.60
C GLU A 188 14.99 0.46 -14.45
N ARG A 189 15.37 0.13 -13.23
CA ARG A 189 16.53 -0.69 -12.94
C ARG A 189 16.45 -2.09 -13.56
N ALA A 190 17.55 -2.60 -14.10
CA ALA A 190 17.66 -3.99 -14.53
C ALA A 190 17.47 -4.98 -13.35
N LEU A 191 16.73 -6.07 -13.57
CA LEU A 191 16.42 -7.04 -12.52
C LEU A 191 17.57 -8.04 -12.27
N ASN A 192 18.71 -7.53 -11.79
CA ASN A 192 19.79 -8.37 -11.31
C ASN A 192 19.66 -8.57 -9.78
N ILE A 193 19.00 -9.67 -9.37
CA ILE A 193 18.71 -9.95 -7.96
C ILE A 193 20.00 -10.10 -7.12
N THR A 194 21.11 -10.58 -7.72
CA THR A 194 22.39 -10.69 -7.03
C THR A 194 22.98 -9.33 -6.71
N GLN A 195 22.92 -8.39 -7.65
CA GLN A 195 23.37 -7.02 -7.44
C GLN A 195 22.50 -6.29 -6.42
N ILE A 196 21.18 -6.46 -6.52
CA ILE A 196 20.21 -5.89 -5.57
C ILE A 196 20.46 -6.42 -4.16
N ALA A 197 20.74 -7.70 -3.99
CA ALA A 197 21.05 -8.28 -2.70
C ALA A 197 22.34 -7.66 -2.10
N ARG A 198 23.39 -7.48 -2.90
CA ARG A 198 24.64 -6.82 -2.46
C ARG A 198 24.41 -5.38 -1.99
N GLU A 199 23.61 -4.62 -2.73
CA GLU A 199 23.25 -3.24 -2.37
C GLU A 199 22.48 -3.16 -1.06
N LEU A 200 21.62 -4.16 -0.80
CA LEU A 200 20.90 -4.28 0.46
C LEU A 200 21.77 -4.84 1.62
N GLY A 201 23.06 -5.05 1.39
CA GLY A 201 23.97 -5.61 2.40
C GLY A 201 23.67 -7.06 2.76
N THR A 202 23.19 -7.87 1.79
CA THR A 202 22.79 -9.25 2.05
C THR A 202 23.18 -10.21 0.91
N SER A 203 23.02 -11.52 1.14
CA SER A 203 23.19 -12.51 0.09
C SER A 203 21.89 -12.76 -0.68
N ARG A 204 22.01 -13.19 -1.94
CA ARG A 204 20.86 -13.61 -2.76
C ARG A 204 20.00 -14.66 -2.07
N ALA A 205 20.61 -15.62 -1.39
CA ALA A 205 19.89 -16.68 -0.67
C ALA A 205 19.08 -16.13 0.52
N ARG A 206 19.66 -15.19 1.28
CA ARG A 206 18.96 -14.53 2.40
C ARG A 206 17.81 -13.67 1.91
N LEU A 207 18.00 -12.90 0.82
CA LEU A 207 16.96 -12.12 0.19
C LEU A 207 15.81 -13.01 -0.31
N HIS A 208 16.13 -14.13 -0.98
CA HIS A 208 15.13 -15.09 -1.44
C HIS A 208 14.29 -15.64 -0.27
N ARG A 209 14.95 -16.05 0.83
CA ARG A 209 14.24 -16.53 2.03
C ARG A 209 13.35 -15.46 2.65
N ALA A 210 13.81 -14.22 2.72
CA ALA A 210 13.00 -13.11 3.22
C ALA A 210 11.76 -12.87 2.36
N CYS A 211 11.91 -12.85 1.04
CA CYS A 211 10.79 -12.73 0.10
C CYS A 211 9.82 -13.90 0.21
N HIS A 212 10.33 -15.13 0.27
CA HIS A 212 9.50 -16.31 0.37
C HIS A 212 8.75 -16.38 1.70
N ALA A 213 9.39 -16.01 2.80
CA ALA A 213 8.76 -15.96 4.13
C ALA A 213 7.64 -14.90 4.19
N ALA A 214 7.84 -13.75 3.53
CA ALA A 214 6.87 -12.67 3.53
C ALA A 214 5.70 -12.90 2.55
N THR A 215 5.93 -13.57 1.41
CA THR A 215 4.96 -13.58 0.30
C THR A 215 4.70 -14.95 -0.32
N GLY A 216 5.45 -15.98 0.05
CA GLY A 216 5.44 -17.27 -0.64
C GLY A 216 6.07 -17.23 -2.05
N GLN A 217 6.66 -16.10 -2.46
CA GLN A 217 7.17 -15.91 -3.82
C GLN A 217 8.70 -15.67 -3.85
N SER A 218 9.29 -15.89 -5.03
CA SER A 218 10.70 -15.56 -5.25
C SER A 218 10.92 -14.06 -5.41
N ALA A 219 12.11 -13.56 -5.02
CA ALA A 219 12.50 -12.16 -5.23
C ALA A 219 12.37 -11.71 -6.69
N GLN A 220 12.69 -12.59 -7.65
CA GLN A 220 12.55 -12.32 -9.08
C GLN A 220 11.08 -12.08 -9.48
N ARG A 221 10.17 -12.92 -8.97
CA ARG A 221 8.74 -12.80 -9.27
C ARG A 221 8.15 -11.52 -8.70
N ILE A 222 8.51 -11.17 -7.48
CA ILE A 222 8.08 -9.92 -6.83
C ILE A 222 8.59 -8.71 -7.61
N ALA A 223 9.88 -8.71 -7.97
CA ALA A 223 10.47 -7.65 -8.75
C ALA A 223 9.78 -7.45 -10.12
N MET A 224 9.43 -8.56 -10.78
CA MET A 224 8.68 -8.50 -12.04
C MET A 224 7.26 -7.97 -11.84
N GLN A 225 6.58 -8.35 -10.77
CA GLN A 225 5.25 -7.82 -10.45
C GLN A 225 5.27 -6.31 -10.24
N ILE A 226 6.25 -5.78 -9.51
CA ILE A 226 6.42 -4.33 -9.29
C ILE A 226 6.63 -3.61 -10.63
N LYS A 227 7.49 -4.14 -11.51
CA LYS A 227 7.68 -3.58 -12.86
C LYS A 227 6.41 -3.58 -13.69
N MET A 228 5.63 -4.65 -13.65
CA MET A 228 4.38 -4.74 -14.40
C MET A 228 3.31 -3.78 -13.85
N GLN A 229 3.31 -3.49 -12.57
CA GLN A 229 2.44 -2.45 -12.00
C GLN A 229 2.82 -1.07 -12.53
N GLU A 230 4.11 -0.73 -12.56
CA GLU A 230 4.57 0.53 -13.14
C GLU A 230 4.26 0.62 -14.63
N ALA A 231 4.39 -0.50 -15.37
CA ALA A 231 3.99 -0.57 -16.79
C ALA A 231 2.49 -0.25 -16.97
N LYS A 232 1.63 -0.85 -16.15
CA LYS A 232 0.18 -0.60 -16.15
C LYS A 232 -0.12 0.88 -15.90
N ARG A 233 0.52 1.47 -14.90
CA ARG A 233 0.37 2.89 -14.57
C ARG A 233 0.75 3.79 -15.75
N ARG A 234 1.92 3.58 -16.37
CA ARG A 234 2.36 4.38 -17.51
C ARG A 234 1.45 4.22 -18.73
N LEU A 235 1.00 3.00 -19.01
CA LEU A 235 0.08 2.74 -20.11
C LEU A 235 -1.28 3.43 -19.92
N ALA A 236 -1.77 3.51 -18.68
CA ALA A 236 -3.04 4.15 -18.35
C ALA A 236 -2.96 5.69 -18.39
N TYR A 237 -1.86 6.27 -17.86
CA TYR A 237 -1.79 7.71 -17.58
C TYR A 237 -0.86 8.52 -18.46
N THR A 238 -0.09 7.89 -19.34
CA THR A 238 0.81 8.59 -20.26
C THR A 238 0.51 8.23 -21.71
N ARG A 239 0.88 9.14 -22.61
CA ARG A 239 0.85 8.86 -24.05
C ARG A 239 2.14 8.18 -24.55
N GLU A 240 3.02 7.80 -23.64
CA GLU A 240 4.31 7.19 -23.96
C GLU A 240 4.09 5.86 -24.71
N PRO A 241 4.72 5.63 -25.89
CA PRO A 241 4.61 4.38 -26.63
C PRO A 241 4.98 3.16 -25.78
N ALA A 242 4.31 2.02 -25.98
CA ALA A 242 4.57 0.81 -25.23
C ALA A 242 6.03 0.33 -25.35
N SER A 243 6.67 0.56 -26.47
CA SER A 243 8.10 0.28 -26.69
C SER A 243 9.00 1.18 -25.83
N GLN A 244 8.68 2.46 -25.69
CA GLN A 244 9.43 3.37 -24.81
C GLN A 244 9.24 2.99 -23.32
N ILE A 245 8.02 2.62 -22.93
CA ILE A 245 7.75 2.11 -21.59
C ILE A 245 8.60 0.85 -21.33
N ALA A 246 8.70 -0.06 -22.30
CA ALA A 246 9.55 -1.26 -22.19
C ALA A 246 11.01 -0.89 -21.90
N TYR A 247 11.60 -0.02 -22.75
CA TYR A 247 13.00 0.44 -22.55
C TYR A 247 13.19 1.15 -21.21
N ARG A 248 12.28 2.04 -20.85
CA ARG A 248 12.33 2.77 -19.58
C ARG A 248 12.24 1.82 -18.36
N LEU A 249 11.54 0.72 -18.48
CA LEU A 249 11.48 -0.31 -17.45
C LEU A 249 12.64 -1.32 -17.52
N GLY A 250 13.67 -1.04 -18.35
CA GLY A 250 14.87 -1.86 -18.45
C GLY A 250 14.66 -3.18 -19.19
N PHE A 251 13.70 -3.25 -20.13
CA PHE A 251 13.58 -4.35 -21.08
C PHE A 251 14.38 -4.00 -22.33
N GLU A 252 15.22 -4.92 -22.76
CA GLU A 252 16.01 -4.77 -23.99
C GLU A 252 15.16 -4.99 -25.26
N ASP A 253 14.11 -5.82 -25.15
CA ASP A 253 13.20 -6.15 -26.24
C ASP A 253 11.73 -5.81 -25.88
N PRO A 254 11.09 -4.86 -26.62
CA PRO A 254 9.68 -4.55 -26.46
C PRO A 254 8.72 -5.71 -26.75
N SER A 255 9.14 -6.68 -27.60
CA SER A 255 8.33 -7.86 -27.88
C SER A 255 8.29 -8.79 -26.67
N TYR A 256 9.43 -8.98 -26.01
CA TYR A 256 9.50 -9.72 -24.77
C TYR A 256 8.71 -9.03 -23.65
N PHE A 257 8.84 -7.71 -23.52
CA PHE A 257 8.00 -6.92 -22.61
C PHE A 257 6.52 -7.17 -22.84
N SER A 258 6.06 -7.10 -24.10
CA SER A 258 4.66 -7.29 -24.45
C SER A 258 4.14 -8.67 -24.06
N LYS A 259 4.97 -9.71 -24.23
CA LYS A 259 4.66 -11.09 -23.81
C LYS A 259 4.54 -11.20 -22.29
N VAL A 260 5.52 -10.64 -21.56
CA VAL A 260 5.52 -10.64 -20.08
C VAL A 260 4.33 -9.84 -19.56
N PHE A 261 4.07 -8.66 -20.13
CA PHE A 261 2.93 -7.83 -19.76
C PHE A 261 1.61 -8.57 -19.94
N ARG A 262 1.42 -9.23 -21.09
CA ARG A 262 0.20 -10.01 -21.35
C ARG A 262 0.02 -11.15 -20.35
N THR A 263 1.08 -11.82 -19.92
CA THR A 263 1.04 -12.86 -18.89
C THR A 263 0.55 -12.30 -17.55
N HIS A 264 0.94 -11.05 -17.21
CA HIS A 264 0.57 -10.40 -15.95
C HIS A 264 -0.76 -9.65 -15.98
N ALA A 265 -1.16 -9.11 -17.13
CA ALA A 265 -2.33 -8.26 -17.29
C ALA A 265 -3.51 -8.95 -18.01
N GLY A 266 -3.30 -10.15 -18.58
CA GLY A 266 -4.30 -10.88 -19.36
C GLY A 266 -4.51 -10.33 -20.77
N VAL A 267 -4.02 -9.11 -21.08
CA VAL A 267 -4.18 -8.42 -22.36
C VAL A 267 -2.87 -7.77 -22.79
N SER A 268 -2.74 -7.43 -24.10
CA SER A 268 -1.56 -6.73 -24.60
C SER A 268 -1.47 -5.30 -24.07
N PRO A 269 -0.27 -4.67 -24.05
CA PRO A 269 -0.10 -3.28 -23.64
C PRO A 269 -1.02 -2.30 -24.40
N SER A 270 -1.18 -2.49 -25.70
CA SER A 270 -2.06 -1.65 -26.53
C SER A 270 -3.54 -1.84 -26.22
N GLN A 271 -3.97 -3.08 -25.94
CA GLN A 271 -5.34 -3.37 -25.50
C GLN A 271 -5.59 -2.80 -24.09
N TYR A 272 -4.60 -2.89 -23.19
CA TYR A 272 -4.67 -2.31 -21.86
C TYR A 272 -4.87 -0.80 -21.94
N ARG A 273 -4.03 -0.09 -22.69
CA ARG A 273 -4.15 1.36 -22.90
C ARG A 273 -5.53 1.78 -23.39
N ARG A 274 -6.07 1.08 -24.40
CA ARG A 274 -7.39 1.43 -24.96
C ARG A 274 -8.52 1.42 -23.94
N ARG A 275 -8.43 0.63 -22.88
CA ARG A 275 -9.43 0.59 -21.81
C ARG A 275 -9.47 1.88 -20.97
N TYR A 276 -8.38 2.67 -20.97
CA TYR A 276 -8.23 3.87 -20.13
C TYR A 276 -8.20 5.18 -20.94
N VAL A 277 -7.97 5.13 -22.24
CA VAL A 277 -7.92 6.32 -23.10
C VAL A 277 -9.29 6.58 -23.79
N SER A 278 -10.24 5.66 -23.65
CA SER A 278 -11.60 5.79 -24.21
C SER A 278 -12.64 6.27 -23.18
N ALA A 279 -12.18 6.81 -22.05
CA ALA A 279 -13.03 7.42 -21.03
C ALA A 279 -12.76 8.92 -20.94
#